data_74b1257b061e9478870887cafebffa1a
#
_entry.id   74b1257b061e9478870887cafebffa1a
#
_cell.length_a   1.000
_cell.length_b   1.000
_cell.length_c   1.000
_cell.angle_alpha   90.00
_cell.angle_beta   90.00
_cell.angle_gamma   90.00
#
_symmetry.space_group_name_H-M   'P 1'
#
loop_
_entity.id
_entity.type
_entity.pdbx_description
1 polymer ?
#
loop_
_entity_poly.entity_id
_entity_poly.type
_entity_poly.pdbx_seq_one_letter_code
_entity_poly.pdbx_strand_id
1 'polypeptide(L)'
;MFRSHSRHPSILTARTGAAGIEFALLLPALTLLLMGVFDYGALAYQTMQVAAAAHAGADYALRNGWNQTAVQNAVTGATGLTVSANPAPALSKGCITGNALVITAGSSCPSGGTPGSYVVVNAQSPFSPMLAWSALSFPSTITAQAAVRIQ
;
A
#
# COMPACT_ATOMS: atom_id res chain seq x y z
N MET A 1 -82.23 -3.43 19.96
CA MET A 1 -81.72 -3.67 18.59
C MET A 1 -80.41 -3.00 18.47
N PHE A 2 -79.29 -3.72 18.87
CA PHE A 2 -77.92 -3.19 18.79
C PHE A 2 -77.23 -3.73 17.53
N ARG A 3 -76.90 -2.85 16.58
CA ARG A 3 -76.17 -3.17 15.35
C ARG A 3 -74.73 -3.11 15.63
N SER A 4 -74.10 -4.28 15.75
CA SER A 4 -72.60 -4.42 15.84
C SER A 4 -72.01 -4.05 14.48
N HIS A 5 -71.26 -2.96 14.41
CA HIS A 5 -70.36 -2.61 13.30
C HIS A 5 -69.04 -3.32 13.46
N SER A 6 -68.85 -4.43 12.81
CA SER A 6 -67.54 -5.06 12.64
C SER A 6 -66.71 -4.20 11.71
N ARG A 7 -65.74 -3.45 12.25
CA ARG A 7 -64.67 -2.81 11.48
C ARG A 7 -63.70 -3.89 11.03
N HIS A 8 -63.75 -4.19 9.76
CA HIS A 8 -62.67 -4.96 9.14
C HIS A 8 -61.39 -4.11 9.16
N PRO A 9 -60.26 -4.57 9.71
CA PRO A 9 -59.00 -3.87 9.57
C PRO A 9 -58.63 -3.92 8.09
N SER A 10 -58.50 -2.77 7.46
CA SER A 10 -58.04 -2.62 6.08
C SER A 10 -56.58 -3.05 6.02
N ILE A 11 -56.30 -4.20 5.42
CA ILE A 11 -54.97 -4.71 5.08
C ILE A 11 -54.38 -3.89 3.90
N LEU A 12 -54.35 -2.57 4.06
CA LEU A 12 -53.88 -1.65 3.01
C LEU A 12 -52.56 -0.97 3.42
N THR A 13 -51.53 -1.74 3.81
CA THR A 13 -50.18 -1.14 3.94
C THR A 13 -49.05 -2.13 3.67
N ALA A 14 -49.28 -3.12 2.79
CA ALA A 14 -48.26 -4.11 2.45
C ALA A 14 -47.23 -3.60 1.41
N ARG A 15 -47.35 -2.36 0.91
CA ARG A 15 -46.41 -1.83 -0.09
C ARG A 15 -45.14 -1.18 0.48
N THR A 16 -45.16 -0.76 1.75
CA THR A 16 -44.00 -0.15 2.40
C THR A 16 -42.95 -1.18 2.87
N GLY A 17 -43.32 -2.47 2.98
CA GLY A 17 -42.40 -3.54 3.34
C GLY A 17 -41.56 -4.10 2.17
N ALA A 18 -42.06 -4.00 0.93
CA ALA A 18 -41.37 -4.57 -0.23
C ALA A 18 -40.02 -3.90 -0.49
N ALA A 19 -39.97 -2.58 -0.46
CA ALA A 19 -38.73 -1.82 -0.63
C ALA A 19 -37.68 -2.13 0.46
N GLY A 20 -38.12 -2.41 1.70
CA GLY A 20 -37.24 -2.82 2.80
C GLY A 20 -36.62 -4.20 2.57
N ILE A 21 -37.37 -5.15 2.01
CA ILE A 21 -36.86 -6.49 1.68
C ILE A 21 -35.88 -6.41 0.50
N GLU A 22 -36.20 -5.65 -0.54
CA GLU A 22 -35.29 -5.41 -1.68
C GLU A 22 -33.96 -4.81 -1.22
N PHE A 23 -34.02 -3.79 -0.37
CA PHE A 23 -32.81 -3.19 0.20
C PHE A 23 -32.02 -4.18 1.07
N ALA A 24 -32.69 -4.97 1.90
CA ALA A 24 -32.05 -5.98 2.74
C ALA A 24 -31.33 -7.07 1.94
N LEU A 25 -31.82 -7.41 0.75
CA LEU A 25 -31.16 -8.35 -0.16
C LEU A 25 -29.93 -7.75 -0.85
N LEU A 26 -29.94 -6.45 -1.13
CA LEU A 26 -28.80 -5.76 -1.76
C LEU A 26 -27.70 -5.39 -0.75
N LEU A 27 -28.05 -5.25 0.53
CA LEU A 27 -27.14 -4.79 1.57
C LEU A 27 -25.89 -5.67 1.74
N PRO A 28 -25.95 -7.01 1.70
CA PRO A 28 -24.74 -7.85 1.76
C PRO A 28 -23.81 -7.64 0.56
N ALA A 29 -24.35 -7.50 -0.64
CA ALA A 29 -23.54 -7.26 -1.83
C ALA A 29 -22.87 -5.87 -1.79
N LEU A 30 -23.61 -4.86 -1.34
CA LEU A 30 -23.10 -3.51 -1.18
C LEU A 30 -22.00 -3.43 -0.12
N THR A 31 -22.16 -4.12 1.02
CA THR A 31 -21.14 -4.20 2.08
C THR A 31 -19.86 -4.86 1.60
N LEU A 32 -19.95 -5.96 0.86
CA LEU A 32 -18.78 -6.61 0.27
C LEU A 32 -18.04 -5.70 -0.71
N LEU A 33 -18.80 -4.97 -1.53
CA LEU A 33 -18.22 -4.00 -2.46
C LEU A 33 -17.48 -2.89 -1.71
N LEU A 34 -18.11 -2.32 -0.68
CA LEU A 34 -17.49 -1.27 0.14
C LEU A 34 -16.21 -1.77 0.83
N MET A 35 -16.23 -2.97 1.41
CA MET A 35 -15.03 -3.56 2.01
C MET A 35 -13.90 -3.74 0.99
N GLY A 36 -14.20 -4.16 -0.23
CA GLY A 36 -13.21 -4.23 -1.32
C GLY A 36 -12.60 -2.88 -1.65
N VAL A 37 -13.42 -1.83 -1.71
CA VAL A 37 -12.91 -0.46 -1.93
C VAL A 37 -12.01 0.00 -0.79
N PHE A 38 -12.35 -0.32 0.46
CA PHE A 38 -11.51 0.00 1.62
C PHE A 38 -10.17 -0.74 1.58
N ASP A 39 -10.15 -2.03 1.27
CA ASP A 39 -8.92 -2.82 1.18
C ASP A 39 -7.99 -2.30 0.08
N TYR A 40 -8.55 -1.95 -1.10
CA TYR A 40 -7.77 -1.34 -2.18
C TYR A 40 -7.25 0.05 -1.81
N GLY A 41 -8.08 0.86 -1.17
CA GLY A 41 -7.69 2.19 -0.68
C GLY A 41 -6.56 2.11 0.34
N ALA A 42 -6.66 1.17 1.28
CA ALA A 42 -5.62 0.92 2.28
C ALA A 42 -4.31 0.44 1.63
N LEU A 43 -4.38 -0.46 0.65
CA LEU A 43 -3.21 -0.93 -0.11
C LEU A 43 -2.53 0.23 -0.82
N ALA A 44 -3.28 1.05 -1.55
CA ALA A 44 -2.73 2.21 -2.27
C ALA A 44 -2.08 3.22 -1.30
N TYR A 45 -2.75 3.53 -0.20
CA TYR A 45 -2.22 4.42 0.82
C TYR A 45 -0.91 3.90 1.43
N GLN A 46 -0.87 2.63 1.84
CA GLN A 46 0.34 2.03 2.41
C GLN A 46 1.47 1.96 1.38
N THR A 47 1.18 1.69 0.12
CA THR A 47 2.19 1.68 -0.96
C THR A 47 2.87 3.05 -1.08
N MET A 48 2.10 4.13 -1.05
CA MET A 48 2.65 5.49 -1.06
C MET A 48 3.51 5.79 0.17
N GLN A 49 3.09 5.35 1.35
CA GLN A 49 3.84 5.53 2.59
C GLN A 49 5.18 4.76 2.58
N VAL A 50 5.18 3.51 2.10
CA VAL A 50 6.40 2.70 1.99
C VAL A 50 7.35 3.31 0.94
N ALA A 51 6.83 3.83 -0.18
CA ALA A 51 7.64 4.56 -1.16
C ALA A 51 8.24 5.84 -0.55
N ALA A 52 7.45 6.61 0.18
CA ALA A 52 7.94 7.81 0.87
C ALA A 52 9.05 7.48 1.89
N ALA A 53 8.93 6.37 2.61
CA ALA A 53 9.96 5.90 3.54
C ALA A 53 11.27 5.55 2.83
N ALA A 54 11.22 4.85 1.69
CA ALA A 54 12.40 4.56 0.89
C ALA A 54 13.09 5.84 0.40
N HIS A 55 12.30 6.81 -0.09
CA HIS A 55 12.82 8.11 -0.52
C HIS A 55 13.42 8.91 0.64
N ALA A 56 12.81 8.90 1.82
CA ALA A 56 13.37 9.59 3.00
C ALA A 56 14.75 9.06 3.38
N GLY A 57 14.95 7.74 3.33
CA GLY A 57 16.26 7.14 3.54
C GLY A 57 17.28 7.53 2.46
N ALA A 58 16.88 7.58 1.19
CA ALA A 58 17.73 8.00 0.09
C ALA A 58 18.11 9.48 0.19
N ASP A 59 17.15 10.36 0.53
CA ASP A 59 17.40 11.78 0.75
C ASP A 59 18.31 12.02 1.94
N TYR A 60 18.19 11.25 3.01
CA TYR A 60 19.10 11.31 4.14
C TYR A 60 20.53 11.01 3.70
N ALA A 61 20.73 9.91 2.94
CA ALA A 61 22.05 9.53 2.44
C ALA A 61 22.65 10.59 1.51
N LEU A 62 21.83 11.24 0.69
CA LEU A 62 22.26 12.31 -0.22
C LEU A 62 22.78 13.54 0.55
N ARG A 63 22.09 13.93 1.62
CA ARG A 63 22.39 15.15 2.39
C ARG A 63 23.48 14.99 3.44
N ASN A 64 23.51 13.83 4.11
CA ASN A 64 24.36 13.57 5.27
C ASN A 64 25.49 12.58 4.99
N GLY A 65 25.55 12.02 3.77
CA GLY A 65 26.48 10.98 3.40
C GLY A 65 26.05 9.60 3.85
N TRP A 66 26.91 8.62 3.57
CA TRP A 66 26.62 7.22 3.86
C TRP A 66 26.83 6.86 5.33
N ASN A 67 25.74 6.46 5.97
CA ASN A 67 25.72 5.81 7.29
C ASN A 67 24.54 4.86 7.33
N GLN A 68 24.80 3.55 7.32
CA GLN A 68 23.77 2.52 7.23
C GLN A 68 22.70 2.65 8.32
N THR A 69 23.12 2.78 9.58
CA THR A 69 22.18 2.87 10.71
C THR A 69 21.34 4.13 10.65
N ALA A 70 21.94 5.26 10.30
CA ALA A 70 21.21 6.52 10.20
C ALA A 70 20.20 6.50 9.03
N VAL A 71 20.56 5.90 7.90
CA VAL A 71 19.64 5.69 6.76
C VAL A 71 18.50 4.75 7.15
N GLN A 72 18.77 3.66 7.88
CA GLN A 72 17.71 2.78 8.40
C GLN A 72 16.75 3.53 9.32
N ASN A 73 17.28 4.34 10.23
CA ASN A 73 16.48 5.15 11.13
C ASN A 73 15.62 6.18 10.37
N ALA A 74 16.16 6.76 9.29
CA ALA A 74 15.41 7.66 8.43
C ALA A 74 14.24 6.95 7.72
N VAL A 75 14.44 5.70 7.27
CA VAL A 75 13.37 4.89 6.67
C VAL A 75 12.29 4.56 7.71
N THR A 76 12.68 4.03 8.87
CA THR A 76 11.72 3.58 9.89
C THR A 76 10.98 4.73 10.57
N GLY A 77 11.59 5.90 10.67
CA GLY A 77 11.00 7.10 11.25
C GLY A 77 10.22 7.99 10.27
N ALA A 78 10.22 7.66 8.97
CA ALA A 78 9.63 8.51 7.95
C ALA A 78 8.10 8.52 7.94
N THR A 79 7.47 7.47 8.45
CA THR A 79 6.02 7.28 8.41
C THR A 79 5.50 6.75 9.75
N GLY A 80 4.19 6.88 9.98
CA GLY A 80 3.51 6.26 11.13
C GLY A 80 3.24 4.76 10.99
N LEU A 81 3.61 4.15 9.84
CA LEU A 81 3.47 2.71 9.63
C LEU A 81 4.67 1.95 10.17
N THR A 82 4.47 0.66 10.46
CA THR A 82 5.58 -0.24 10.76
C THR A 82 6.32 -0.57 9.46
N VAL A 83 7.30 0.27 9.13
CA VAL A 83 8.18 0.08 7.98
C VAL A 83 9.53 -0.42 8.45
N SER A 84 10.09 -1.39 7.74
CA SER A 84 11.45 -1.89 7.94
C SER A 84 12.31 -1.63 6.69
N ALA A 85 13.58 -1.31 6.91
CA ALA A 85 14.57 -1.20 5.84
C ALA A 85 15.13 -2.60 5.54
N ASN A 86 14.41 -3.38 4.74
CA ASN A 86 14.82 -4.74 4.40
C ASN A 86 14.66 -5.02 2.88
N PRO A 87 15.71 -5.45 2.15
CA PRO A 87 17.11 -5.61 2.61
C PRO A 87 17.70 -4.32 3.18
N ALA A 88 18.66 -4.47 4.09
CA ALA A 88 19.34 -3.32 4.70
C ALA A 88 19.90 -2.37 3.62
N PRO A 89 19.89 -1.04 3.85
CA PRO A 89 20.49 -0.09 2.92
C PRO A 89 21.95 -0.45 2.64
N ALA A 90 22.33 -0.37 1.38
CA ALA A 90 23.68 -0.75 0.95
C ALA A 90 24.30 0.32 0.05
N LEU A 91 25.59 0.54 0.27
CA LEU A 91 26.42 1.29 -0.66
C LEU A 91 26.91 0.33 -1.75
N SER A 92 26.55 0.62 -2.99
CA SER A 92 26.87 -0.23 -4.13
C SER A 92 27.47 0.60 -5.26
N LYS A 93 28.35 -0.02 -6.05
CA LYS A 93 28.79 0.56 -7.32
C LYS A 93 27.78 0.21 -8.40
N GLY A 94 27.46 1.14 -9.26
CA GLY A 94 26.51 0.92 -10.32
C GLY A 94 26.76 1.77 -11.55
N CYS A 95 26.20 1.32 -12.66
CA CYS A 95 26.22 1.98 -13.95
C CYS A 95 24.79 2.28 -14.38
N ILE A 96 24.58 3.43 -15.01
CA ILE A 96 23.31 3.74 -15.68
C ILE A 96 23.37 3.14 -17.08
N THR A 97 22.48 2.20 -17.36
CA THR A 97 22.31 1.61 -18.69
C THR A 97 20.88 1.88 -19.16
N GLY A 98 20.75 2.79 -20.15
CA GLY A 98 19.46 3.35 -20.51
C GLY A 98 18.85 4.14 -19.34
N ASN A 99 17.66 3.75 -18.86
CA ASN A 99 16.98 4.38 -17.72
C ASN A 99 17.05 3.56 -16.42
N ALA A 100 17.90 2.53 -16.36
CA ALA A 100 18.01 1.64 -15.22
C ALA A 100 19.39 1.72 -14.56
N LEU A 101 19.39 1.67 -13.21
CA LEU A 101 20.60 1.47 -12.44
C LEU A 101 20.94 -0.03 -12.41
N VAL A 102 22.09 -0.38 -12.94
CA VAL A 102 22.62 -1.75 -12.89
C VAL A 102 23.77 -1.78 -11.88
N ILE A 103 23.56 -2.51 -10.78
CA ILE A 103 24.62 -2.73 -9.79
C ILE A 103 25.71 -3.61 -10.40
N THR A 104 26.96 -3.20 -10.26
CA THR A 104 28.11 -3.92 -10.77
C THR A 104 29.23 -4.00 -9.73
N ALA A 105 29.91 -5.13 -9.69
CA ALA A 105 31.15 -5.28 -8.92
C ALA A 105 32.39 -4.92 -9.76
N GLY A 106 32.23 -4.67 -11.05
CA GLY A 106 33.33 -4.35 -11.97
C GLY A 106 33.88 -2.95 -11.78
N SER A 107 35.06 -2.72 -12.33
CA SER A 107 35.71 -1.41 -12.35
C SER A 107 35.36 -0.53 -13.53
N SER A 108 34.58 -1.05 -14.50
CA SER A 108 34.14 -0.34 -15.69
C SER A 108 32.68 -0.65 -16.02
N CYS A 109 31.99 0.33 -16.59
CA CYS A 109 30.63 0.16 -17.06
C CYS A 109 30.57 -0.45 -18.46
N PRO A 110 29.51 -1.23 -18.83
CA PRO A 110 29.35 -1.77 -20.17
C PRO A 110 29.30 -0.70 -21.27
N SER A 111 28.83 0.49 -20.93
CA SER A 111 28.79 1.68 -21.82
C SER A 111 30.09 2.49 -21.84
N GLY A 112 31.13 2.03 -21.14
CA GLY A 112 32.35 2.77 -20.89
C GLY A 112 32.24 3.69 -19.64
N GLY A 113 33.40 4.05 -19.08
CA GLY A 113 33.48 4.90 -17.89
C GLY A 113 33.53 4.13 -16.58
N THR A 114 33.67 4.87 -15.48
CA THR A 114 33.78 4.31 -14.11
C THR A 114 32.40 4.22 -13.45
N PRO A 115 32.10 3.12 -12.72
CA PRO A 115 30.87 2.99 -11.95
C PRO A 115 30.77 4.08 -10.87
N GLY A 116 29.59 4.69 -10.75
CA GLY A 116 29.27 5.62 -9.67
C GLY A 116 28.95 4.89 -8.35
N SER A 117 29.08 5.61 -7.24
CA SER A 117 28.65 5.11 -5.93
C SER A 117 27.17 5.43 -5.72
N TYR A 118 26.37 4.43 -5.39
CA TYR A 118 24.93 4.55 -5.16
C TYR A 118 24.57 3.96 -3.81
N VAL A 119 23.70 4.66 -3.09
CA VAL A 119 23.01 4.10 -1.93
C VAL A 119 21.66 3.58 -2.40
N VAL A 120 21.46 2.28 -2.21
CA VAL A 120 20.19 1.61 -2.50
C VAL A 120 19.47 1.39 -1.19
N VAL A 121 18.27 1.93 -1.09
CA VAL A 121 17.43 1.89 0.10
C VAL A 121 16.16 1.13 -0.25
N ASN A 122 15.89 0.08 0.53
CA ASN A 122 14.66 -0.69 0.42
C ASN A 122 13.81 -0.41 1.66
N ALA A 123 12.51 -0.35 1.45
CA ALA A 123 11.53 -0.22 2.50
C ALA A 123 10.44 -1.28 2.29
N GLN A 124 9.99 -1.89 3.37
CA GLN A 124 8.90 -2.85 3.33
C GLN A 124 8.00 -2.72 4.55
N SER A 125 6.72 -3.04 4.35
CA SER A 125 5.72 -3.07 5.40
C SER A 125 4.80 -4.28 5.20
N PRO A 126 4.39 -4.99 6.25
CA PRO A 126 3.40 -6.04 6.13
C PRO A 126 2.05 -5.43 5.75
N PHE A 127 1.30 -6.13 4.91
CA PHE A 127 -0.06 -5.78 4.54
C PHE A 127 -0.99 -6.95 4.85
N SER A 128 -2.12 -6.64 5.48
CA SER A 128 -3.18 -7.61 5.74
C SER A 128 -4.52 -6.97 5.36
N PRO A 129 -5.22 -7.48 4.36
CA PRO A 129 -6.56 -7.03 4.03
C PRO A 129 -7.53 -7.34 5.16
N MET A 130 -8.63 -6.58 5.26
CA MET A 130 -9.68 -6.82 6.25
C MET A 130 -10.45 -8.11 6.00
N LEU A 131 -10.57 -8.50 4.73
CA LEU A 131 -11.20 -9.76 4.33
C LEU A 131 -10.20 -10.67 3.60
N ALA A 132 -10.26 -11.97 3.93
CA ALA A 132 -9.54 -12.99 3.18
C ALA A 132 -10.26 -13.24 1.85
N TRP A 133 -9.95 -12.46 0.84
CA TRP A 133 -10.53 -12.59 -0.50
C TRP A 133 -9.93 -13.79 -1.22
N SER A 134 -10.65 -14.89 -1.33
CA SER A 134 -10.19 -16.07 -2.06
C SER A 134 -10.03 -15.84 -3.58
N ALA A 135 -10.76 -14.84 -4.11
CA ALA A 135 -10.73 -14.49 -5.52
C ALA A 135 -9.74 -13.38 -5.89
N LEU A 136 -9.19 -12.65 -4.89
CA LEU A 136 -8.26 -11.56 -5.09
C LEU A 136 -6.96 -11.83 -4.34
N SER A 137 -5.85 -11.80 -5.08
CA SER A 137 -4.52 -11.94 -4.47
C SER A 137 -4.01 -10.57 -4.03
N PHE A 138 -4.01 -10.32 -2.73
CA PHE A 138 -3.33 -9.17 -2.14
C PHE A 138 -1.89 -9.56 -1.76
N PRO A 139 -0.92 -8.66 -1.92
CA PRO A 139 0.43 -8.91 -1.43
C PRO A 139 0.43 -8.95 0.10
N SER A 140 1.15 -9.90 0.69
CA SER A 140 1.36 -9.95 2.14
C SER A 140 2.39 -8.93 2.64
N THR A 141 3.18 -8.37 1.71
CA THR A 141 4.23 -7.40 2.00
C THR A 141 4.28 -6.39 0.87
N ILE A 142 4.26 -5.13 1.22
CA ILE A 142 4.46 -4.01 0.31
C ILE A 142 5.93 -3.64 0.35
N THR A 143 6.57 -3.49 -0.80
CA THR A 143 7.98 -3.13 -0.93
C THR A 143 8.16 -1.93 -1.83
N ALA A 144 9.12 -1.09 -1.49
CA ALA A 144 9.56 0.01 -2.34
C ALA A 144 11.08 0.14 -2.28
N GLN A 145 11.66 0.68 -3.35
CA GLN A 145 13.09 0.89 -3.45
C GLN A 145 13.36 2.30 -3.95
N ALA A 146 14.38 2.94 -3.38
CA ALA A 146 14.93 4.19 -3.86
C ALA A 146 16.45 4.04 -3.98
N ALA A 147 17.03 4.67 -5.00
CA ALA A 147 18.47 4.71 -5.19
C ALA A 147 18.93 6.14 -5.43
N VAL A 148 20.01 6.53 -4.77
CA VAL A 148 20.59 7.85 -4.91
C VAL A 148 22.09 7.73 -5.16
N ARG A 149 22.61 8.54 -6.08
CA ARG A 149 24.05 8.64 -6.31
C ARG A 149 24.66 9.57 -5.26
N ILE A 150 25.69 9.08 -4.60
CA ILE A 150 26.52 9.89 -3.71
C ILE A 150 27.91 10.08 -4.32
N GLN A 151 28.50 11.20 -4.01
CA GLN A 151 29.89 11.49 -4.46
C GLN A 151 30.91 10.84 -3.55
#